data_963b0fe6714b81c7fb8218e2a6b8caac
#
_entry.id   963b0fe6714b81c7fb8218e2a6b8caac
#
_cell.length_a   1.000
_cell.length_b   1.000
_cell.length_c   1.000
_cell.angle_alpha   90.00
_cell.angle_beta   90.00
_cell.angle_gamma   90.00
#
_symmetry.space_group_name_H-M   'P 1'
#
loop_
_entity.id
_entity.type
_entity.pdbx_description
1 polymer ?
#
loop_
_entity_poly.entity_id
_entity_poly.type
_entity_poly.pdbx_seq_one_letter_code
_entity_poly.pdbx_strand_id
1 'polypeptide(L)'
;MRVSIPNEKYFESFKFFCEEFYGKFDYNEDEYIKAKKAARTMRGKDQEIEVWYIDDDAVIGVGKILPTLSIDAIEYGGNLSIDIFNRSMFLEEAIDVSIKFIQSFYPIERLLFTVKDDDYDLLLIMKEKSAKPLSEGEVTRDGESFNVKRFNLEI
;
A
#
# COMPACT_ATOMS: atom_id res chain seq x y z
N MET A 1 -5.18 14.58 -5.00
CA MET A 1 -4.94 13.54 -3.95
C MET A 1 -3.69 13.86 -3.14
N ARG A 2 -3.73 13.58 -1.88
CA ARG A 2 -2.54 13.70 -1.01
C ARG A 2 -2.46 12.52 -0.05
N VAL A 3 -1.28 12.28 0.49
CA VAL A 3 -1.04 11.29 1.54
C VAL A 3 -1.12 11.97 2.89
N SER A 4 -1.79 11.32 3.81
CA SER A 4 -1.83 11.71 5.22
C SER A 4 -1.42 10.51 6.09
N ILE A 5 -0.68 10.78 7.14
CA ILE A 5 -0.49 9.77 8.19
C ILE A 5 -1.80 9.65 9.00
N PRO A 6 -2.07 8.49 9.63
CA PRO A 6 -3.22 8.34 10.52
C PRO A 6 -3.30 9.45 11.56
N ASN A 7 -4.44 10.11 11.66
CA ASN A 7 -4.66 11.23 12.56
C ASN A 7 -6.14 11.42 12.91
N GLU A 8 -6.40 12.21 13.93
CA GLU A 8 -7.75 12.43 14.43
C GLU A 8 -8.66 13.15 13.44
N LYS A 9 -8.12 14.08 12.66
CA LYS A 9 -8.91 14.88 11.72
C LYS A 9 -9.66 14.00 10.70
N TYR A 10 -9.03 12.94 10.22
CA TYR A 10 -9.59 12.08 9.19
C TYR A 10 -10.08 10.73 9.70
N PHE A 11 -10.11 10.52 11.02
CA PHE A 11 -10.42 9.20 11.57
C PHE A 11 -11.85 8.75 11.26
N GLU A 12 -12.83 9.63 11.34
CA GLU A 12 -14.22 9.29 10.99
C GLU A 12 -14.36 8.93 9.51
N SER A 13 -13.69 9.65 8.64
CA SER A 13 -13.63 9.33 7.21
C SER A 13 -12.92 8.00 6.94
N PHE A 14 -11.85 7.72 7.66
CA PHE A 14 -11.14 6.44 7.60
C PHE A 14 -12.04 5.29 8.08
N LYS A 15 -12.76 5.48 9.16
CA LYS A 15 -13.74 4.50 9.66
C LYS A 15 -14.79 4.19 8.59
N PHE A 16 -15.34 5.22 7.95
CA PHE A 16 -16.28 5.04 6.84
C PHE A 16 -15.66 4.24 5.69
N PHE A 17 -14.43 4.58 5.29
CA PHE A 17 -13.70 3.81 4.27
C PHE A 17 -13.60 2.33 4.64
N CYS A 18 -13.19 2.02 5.86
CA CYS A 18 -13.04 0.64 6.32
C CYS A 18 -14.38 -0.12 6.34
N GLU A 19 -15.44 0.51 6.80
CA GLU A 19 -16.78 -0.09 6.81
C GLU A 19 -17.26 -0.41 5.38
N GLU A 20 -17.06 0.49 4.44
CA GLU A 20 -17.45 0.29 3.04
C GLU A 20 -16.53 -0.70 2.29
N PHE A 21 -15.23 -0.59 2.48
CA PHE A 21 -14.26 -1.38 1.74
C PHE A 21 -14.07 -2.79 2.30
N TYR A 22 -13.94 -2.91 3.63
CA TYR A 22 -13.71 -4.18 4.33
C TYR A 22 -14.97 -4.77 4.96
N GLY A 23 -16.04 -4.01 5.05
CA GLY A 23 -17.30 -4.44 5.65
C GLY A 23 -17.36 -4.33 7.18
N LYS A 24 -16.32 -3.87 7.83
CA LYS A 24 -16.26 -3.72 9.30
C LYS A 24 -15.20 -2.72 9.75
N PHE A 25 -15.40 -2.21 10.95
CA PHE A 25 -14.42 -1.41 11.66
C PHE A 25 -14.57 -1.62 13.18
N ASP A 26 -13.55 -2.17 13.84
CA ASP A 26 -13.58 -2.59 15.25
C ASP A 26 -12.44 -2.00 16.08
N TYR A 27 -11.98 -0.78 15.78
CA TYR A 27 -10.85 -0.18 16.46
C TYR A 27 -11.22 1.03 17.29
N ASN A 28 -10.55 1.21 18.44
CA ASN A 28 -10.62 2.43 19.23
C ASN A 28 -9.72 3.49 18.56
N GLU A 29 -10.24 4.72 18.40
CA GLU A 29 -9.54 5.81 17.72
C GLU A 29 -8.17 6.11 18.33
N ASP A 30 -8.12 6.37 19.64
CA ASP A 30 -6.89 6.77 20.32
C ASP A 30 -5.83 5.68 20.28
N GLU A 31 -6.24 4.44 20.50
CA GLU A 31 -5.35 3.27 20.44
C GLU A 31 -4.82 3.05 19.04
N TYR A 32 -5.68 3.18 18.01
CA TYR A 32 -5.30 3.00 16.63
C TYR A 32 -4.26 4.04 16.18
N ILE A 33 -4.55 5.31 16.40
CA ILE A 33 -3.65 6.42 16.03
C ILE A 33 -2.32 6.30 16.76
N LYS A 34 -2.35 6.00 18.07
CA LYS A 34 -1.14 5.82 18.87
C LYS A 34 -0.28 4.65 18.37
N ALA A 35 -0.89 3.51 18.03
CA ALA A 35 -0.18 2.35 17.50
C ALA A 35 0.47 2.66 16.15
N LYS A 36 -0.23 3.34 15.24
CA LYS A 36 0.31 3.71 13.93
C LYS A 36 1.41 4.76 14.02
N LYS A 37 1.31 5.69 14.93
CA LYS A 37 2.36 6.67 15.23
C LYS A 37 3.62 5.99 15.78
N ALA A 38 3.48 5.05 16.70
CA ALA A 38 4.59 4.26 17.24
C ALA A 38 5.28 3.45 16.15
N ALA A 39 4.53 2.74 15.31
CA ALA A 39 5.07 1.95 14.20
C ALA A 39 5.92 2.80 13.24
N ARG A 40 5.51 4.05 12.99
CA ARG A 40 6.23 4.97 12.11
C ARG A 40 7.57 5.43 12.70
N THR A 41 7.68 5.53 14.02
CA THR A 41 8.89 6.03 14.71
C THR A 41 9.85 4.92 15.10
N MET A 42 9.39 3.69 15.19
CA MET A 42 10.26 2.55 15.49
C MET A 42 11.15 2.22 14.30
N ARG A 43 12.42 1.88 14.58
CA ARG A 43 13.37 1.40 13.59
C ARG A 43 13.55 -0.10 13.80
N GLY A 44 13.03 -0.90 12.89
CA GLY A 44 13.14 -2.35 12.99
C GLY A 44 12.70 -3.05 11.73
N LYS A 45 12.97 -4.34 11.68
CA LYS A 45 12.48 -5.22 10.64
C LYS A 45 10.96 -5.34 10.78
N ASP A 46 10.26 -5.50 9.69
CA ASP A 46 8.82 -5.75 9.63
C ASP A 46 7.92 -4.58 10.07
N GLN A 47 8.43 -3.35 10.01
CA GLN A 47 7.60 -2.19 10.25
C GLN A 47 6.72 -1.86 9.05
N GLU A 48 5.43 -2.03 9.24
CA GLU A 48 4.43 -1.58 8.29
C GLU A 48 4.02 -0.14 8.63
N ILE A 49 4.21 0.74 7.67
CA ILE A 49 3.82 2.15 7.80
C ILE A 49 2.51 2.34 7.07
N GLU A 50 1.49 2.75 7.78
CA GLU A 50 0.18 3.02 7.20
C GLU A 50 0.08 4.49 6.79
N VAL A 51 -0.46 4.72 5.60
CA VAL A 51 -0.79 6.04 5.08
C VAL A 51 -2.24 6.04 4.57
N TRP A 52 -2.88 7.19 4.62
CA TRP A 52 -4.23 7.38 4.09
C TRP A 52 -4.18 8.27 2.87
N TYR A 53 -4.96 7.90 1.86
CA TYR A 53 -5.11 8.71 0.64
C TYR A 53 -6.33 9.60 0.79
N ILE A 54 -6.09 10.89 0.69
CA ILE A 54 -7.12 11.92 0.87
C ILE A 54 -7.41 12.55 -0.48
N ASP A 55 -8.66 12.50 -0.87
CA ASP A 55 -9.18 13.18 -2.05
C ASP A 55 -10.49 13.89 -1.68
N ASP A 56 -10.65 15.14 -2.10
CA ASP A 56 -11.81 15.96 -1.74
C ASP A 56 -12.13 15.93 -0.24
N ASP A 57 -11.08 16.05 0.58
CA ASP A 57 -11.13 16.07 2.06
C ASP A 57 -11.70 14.79 2.72
N ALA A 58 -11.68 13.68 2.01
CA ALA A 58 -12.13 12.38 2.48
C ALA A 58 -11.07 11.30 2.27
N VAL A 59 -11.04 10.30 3.16
CA VAL A 59 -10.21 9.13 2.99
C VAL A 59 -10.83 8.23 1.92
N ILE A 60 -10.10 8.01 0.84
CA ILE A 60 -10.52 7.14 -0.26
C ILE A 60 -9.71 5.86 -0.36
N GLY A 61 -8.67 5.73 0.44
CA GLY A 61 -7.82 4.55 0.41
C GLY A 61 -6.82 4.51 1.56
N VAL A 62 -6.21 3.34 1.71
CA VAL A 62 -5.17 3.06 2.70
C VAL A 62 -3.99 2.41 1.99
N GLY A 63 -2.81 2.93 2.25
CA GLY A 63 -1.55 2.37 1.78
C GLY A 63 -0.75 1.79 2.93
N LYS A 64 0.00 0.75 2.62
CA LYS A 64 0.95 0.12 3.53
C LYS A 64 2.32 0.11 2.90
N ILE A 65 3.28 0.67 3.60
CA ILE A 65 4.66 0.78 3.14
C ILE A 65 5.52 -0.10 4.03
N LEU A 66 6.27 -1.01 3.42
CA LEU A 66 7.23 -1.88 4.09
C LEU A 66 8.65 -1.47 3.69
N PRO A 67 9.38 -0.74 4.54
CA PRO A 67 10.77 -0.37 4.24
C PRO A 67 11.70 -1.58 4.12
N THR A 68 11.38 -2.67 4.82
CA THR A 68 12.11 -3.94 4.77
C THR A 68 11.16 -5.07 4.39
N LEU A 69 11.54 -5.88 3.42
CA LEU A 69 10.70 -6.97 2.92
C LEU A 69 10.96 -8.28 3.64
N SER A 70 9.88 -8.91 4.13
CA SER A 70 9.86 -10.31 4.54
C SER A 70 9.68 -11.23 3.33
N ILE A 71 9.85 -12.54 3.53
CA ILE A 71 9.58 -13.53 2.48
C ILE A 71 8.13 -13.45 2.00
N ASP A 72 7.18 -13.32 2.92
CA ASP A 72 5.76 -13.19 2.59
C ASP A 72 5.48 -11.92 1.77
N ALA A 73 6.12 -10.81 2.11
CA ALA A 73 5.97 -9.58 1.34
C ALA A 73 6.52 -9.71 -0.07
N ILE A 74 7.61 -10.45 -0.27
CA ILE A 74 8.17 -10.73 -1.60
C ILE A 74 7.22 -11.63 -2.40
N GLU A 75 6.65 -12.65 -1.76
CA GLU A 75 5.78 -13.61 -2.45
C GLU A 75 4.41 -13.02 -2.81
N TYR A 76 3.78 -12.30 -1.92
CA TYR A 76 2.37 -11.89 -2.02
C TYR A 76 2.13 -10.39 -2.19
N GLY A 77 3.13 -9.57 -1.98
CA GLY A 77 2.96 -8.12 -1.97
C GLY A 77 4.18 -7.37 -2.49
N GLY A 78 4.82 -6.60 -1.63
CA GLY A 78 5.99 -5.79 -1.96
C GLY A 78 6.20 -4.67 -0.95
N ASN A 79 6.92 -3.67 -1.36
CA ASN A 79 7.15 -2.48 -0.52
C ASN A 79 5.91 -1.62 -0.33
N LEU A 80 4.99 -1.63 -1.28
CA LEU A 80 3.81 -0.79 -1.28
C LEU A 80 2.58 -1.60 -1.67
N SER A 81 1.56 -1.57 -0.83
CA SER A 81 0.24 -2.10 -1.16
C SER A 81 -0.82 -1.03 -0.92
N ILE A 82 -1.83 -1.00 -1.77
CA ILE A 82 -2.85 0.05 -1.76
C ILE A 82 -4.23 -0.57 -1.91
N ASP A 83 -5.09 -0.29 -0.92
CA ASP A 83 -6.53 -0.52 -0.99
C ASP A 83 -7.20 0.82 -1.22
N ILE A 84 -7.94 0.98 -2.30
CA ILE A 84 -8.49 2.27 -2.70
C ILE A 84 -9.83 2.11 -3.44
N PHE A 85 -10.75 3.04 -3.18
CA PHE A 85 -11.98 3.16 -3.96
C PHE A 85 -11.67 3.54 -5.41
N ASN A 86 -12.50 3.09 -6.35
CA ASN A 86 -12.33 3.39 -7.78
C ASN A 86 -10.88 3.14 -8.24
N ARG A 87 -10.40 1.95 -8.04
CA ARG A 87 -9.01 1.54 -8.25
C ARG A 87 -8.48 1.91 -9.62
N SER A 88 -9.25 1.68 -10.68
CA SER A 88 -8.87 2.03 -12.05
C SER A 88 -8.64 3.54 -12.26
N MET A 89 -9.31 4.37 -11.49
CA MET A 89 -9.18 5.84 -11.57
C MET A 89 -8.03 6.37 -10.71
N PHE A 90 -7.85 5.84 -9.49
CA PHE A 90 -7.01 6.46 -8.47
C PHE A 90 -5.71 5.74 -8.16
N LEU A 91 -5.52 4.48 -8.58
CA LEU A 91 -4.36 3.68 -8.18
C LEU A 91 -3.03 4.30 -8.62
N GLU A 92 -2.95 4.78 -9.85
CA GLU A 92 -1.71 5.37 -10.36
C GLU A 92 -1.31 6.63 -9.58
N GLU A 93 -2.27 7.51 -9.34
CA GLU A 93 -2.02 8.72 -8.54
C GLU A 93 -1.65 8.38 -7.11
N ALA A 94 -2.29 7.36 -6.52
CA ALA A 94 -1.94 6.88 -5.18
C ALA A 94 -0.51 6.35 -5.12
N ILE A 95 -0.06 5.63 -6.13
CA ILE A 95 1.34 5.19 -6.24
C ILE A 95 2.26 6.39 -6.33
N ASP A 96 1.96 7.37 -7.17
CA ASP A 96 2.80 8.56 -7.36
C ASP A 96 2.97 9.38 -6.07
N VAL A 97 1.88 9.63 -5.35
CA VAL A 97 1.96 10.35 -4.08
C VAL A 97 2.65 9.53 -2.99
N SER A 98 2.53 8.22 -3.02
CA SER A 98 3.25 7.31 -2.12
C SER A 98 4.74 7.34 -2.38
N ILE A 99 5.17 7.35 -3.62
CA ILE A 99 6.59 7.46 -4.00
C ILE A 99 7.18 8.77 -3.46
N LYS A 100 6.49 9.88 -3.63
CA LYS A 100 6.93 11.18 -3.09
C LYS A 100 7.06 11.14 -1.56
N PHE A 101 6.08 10.52 -0.90
CA PHE A 101 6.14 10.35 0.56
C PHE A 101 7.34 9.50 0.98
N ILE A 102 7.56 8.36 0.32
CA ILE A 102 8.69 7.47 0.59
C ILE A 102 10.02 8.21 0.42
N GLN A 103 10.19 8.90 -0.70
CA GLN A 103 11.41 9.65 -1.00
C GLN A 103 11.70 10.76 0.02
N SER A 104 10.66 11.33 0.62
CA SER A 104 10.82 12.39 1.63
C SER A 104 11.23 11.88 3.00
N PHE A 105 10.92 10.63 3.34
CA PHE A 105 11.07 10.13 4.72
C PHE A 105 11.92 8.87 4.85
N TYR A 106 12.19 8.16 3.76
CA TYR A 106 12.87 6.87 3.81
C TYR A 106 13.95 6.78 2.74
N PRO A 107 15.14 6.17 3.04
CA PRO A 107 16.21 5.99 2.07
C PRO A 107 15.95 4.78 1.15
N ILE A 108 14.79 4.75 0.52
CA ILE A 108 14.37 3.67 -0.39
C ILE A 108 14.51 4.18 -1.82
N GLU A 109 15.27 3.47 -2.64
CA GLU A 109 15.53 3.81 -4.04
C GLU A 109 14.79 2.92 -5.03
N ARG A 110 14.20 1.84 -4.54
CA ARG A 110 13.50 0.84 -5.36
C ARG A 110 12.28 0.31 -4.63
N LEU A 111 11.24 0.03 -5.37
CA LEU A 111 10.05 -0.64 -4.86
C LEU A 111 9.85 -1.96 -5.60
N LEU A 112 9.68 -3.03 -4.83
CA LEU A 112 9.25 -4.32 -5.35
C LEU A 112 7.72 -4.37 -5.35
N PHE A 113 7.15 -4.82 -6.46
CA PHE A 113 5.73 -5.14 -6.57
C PHE A 113 5.54 -6.59 -6.97
N THR A 114 4.70 -7.31 -6.26
CA THR A 114 4.24 -8.65 -6.66
C THR A 114 2.81 -8.52 -7.14
N VAL A 115 2.60 -8.75 -8.41
CA VAL A 115 1.36 -8.43 -9.12
C VAL A 115 0.71 -9.71 -9.61
N LYS A 116 -0.56 -9.94 -9.26
CA LYS A 116 -1.34 -11.05 -9.80
C LYS A 116 -1.54 -10.88 -11.31
N ASP A 117 -1.53 -11.98 -12.04
CA ASP A 117 -1.68 -11.98 -13.52
C ASP A 117 -3.00 -11.36 -13.99
N ASP A 118 -4.04 -11.34 -13.14
CA ASP A 118 -5.33 -10.74 -13.43
C ASP A 118 -5.49 -9.30 -12.90
N ASP A 119 -4.47 -8.76 -12.27
CA ASP A 119 -4.46 -7.36 -11.80
C ASP A 119 -4.02 -6.43 -12.93
N TYR A 120 -4.92 -6.24 -13.89
CA TYR A 120 -4.63 -5.46 -15.10
C TYR A 120 -4.31 -4.00 -14.83
N ASP A 121 -4.94 -3.39 -13.85
CA ASP A 121 -4.66 -1.99 -13.48
C ASP A 121 -3.20 -1.81 -13.05
N LEU A 122 -2.73 -2.67 -12.17
CA LEU A 122 -1.36 -2.58 -11.67
C LEU A 122 -0.33 -3.02 -12.72
N LEU A 123 -0.65 -4.04 -13.52
CA LEU A 123 0.22 -4.45 -14.65
C LEU A 123 0.42 -3.33 -15.65
N LEU A 124 -0.64 -2.58 -15.98
CA LEU A 124 -0.56 -1.44 -16.88
C LEU A 124 0.32 -0.32 -16.29
N ILE A 125 0.15 -0.03 -15.01
CA ILE A 125 0.96 0.98 -14.31
C ILE A 125 2.45 0.57 -14.30
N MET A 126 2.75 -0.69 -14.03
CA MET A 126 4.13 -1.19 -14.08
C MET A 126 4.74 -0.99 -15.46
N LYS A 127 3.98 -1.27 -16.52
CA LYS A 127 4.43 -1.04 -17.89
C LYS A 127 4.66 0.44 -18.18
N GLU A 128 3.72 1.30 -17.84
CA GLU A 128 3.81 2.75 -18.08
C GLU A 128 4.96 3.41 -17.32
N LYS A 129 5.24 2.92 -16.12
CA LYS A 129 6.37 3.40 -15.30
C LYS A 129 7.71 2.74 -15.65
N SER A 130 7.73 1.87 -16.65
CA SER A 130 8.94 1.14 -17.08
C SER A 130 9.56 0.32 -15.94
N ALA A 131 8.73 -0.25 -15.06
CA ALA A 131 9.20 -1.15 -14.02
C ALA A 131 9.85 -2.38 -14.63
N LYS A 132 10.99 -2.80 -14.06
CA LYS A 132 11.76 -3.92 -14.57
C LYS A 132 11.16 -5.25 -14.11
N PRO A 133 10.79 -6.15 -15.03
CA PRO A 133 10.39 -7.50 -14.64
C PRO A 133 11.55 -8.26 -13.98
N LEU A 134 11.28 -8.90 -12.85
CA LEU A 134 12.26 -9.68 -12.10
C LEU A 134 12.03 -11.18 -12.22
N SER A 135 10.79 -11.61 -11.99
CA SER A 135 10.44 -13.02 -11.94
C SER A 135 8.95 -13.23 -12.15
N GLU A 136 8.61 -14.48 -12.46
CA GLU A 136 7.24 -14.97 -12.48
C GLU A 136 7.16 -16.17 -11.55
N GLY A 137 5.98 -16.45 -11.02
CA GLY A 137 5.80 -17.61 -10.16
C GLY A 137 4.34 -17.91 -9.89
N GLU A 138 4.15 -19.09 -9.29
CA GLU A 138 2.87 -19.50 -8.76
C GLU A 138 2.98 -19.43 -7.23
N VAL A 139 2.02 -18.78 -6.60
CA VAL A 139 1.93 -18.69 -5.14
C VAL A 139 0.62 -19.28 -4.67
N THR A 140 0.67 -19.97 -3.52
CA THR A 140 -0.49 -20.59 -2.88
C THR A 140 -0.72 -19.94 -1.54
N ARG A 141 -1.92 -19.44 -1.31
CA ARG A 141 -2.33 -18.82 -0.05
C ARG A 141 -3.77 -19.22 0.26
N ASP A 142 -4.02 -19.68 1.50
CA ASP A 142 -5.35 -20.07 1.97
C ASP A 142 -6.04 -21.11 1.06
N GLY A 143 -5.26 -22.05 0.51
CA GLY A 143 -5.76 -23.09 -0.38
C GLY A 143 -5.99 -22.67 -1.83
N GLU A 144 -5.76 -21.39 -2.16
CA GLU A 144 -5.85 -20.87 -3.53
C GLU A 144 -4.46 -20.69 -4.13
N SER A 145 -4.31 -21.08 -5.39
CA SER A 145 -3.10 -20.88 -6.19
C SER A 145 -3.36 -19.82 -7.25
N PHE A 146 -2.41 -18.91 -7.42
CA PHE A 146 -2.48 -17.88 -8.45
C PHE A 146 -1.09 -17.56 -8.99
N ASN A 147 -1.05 -17.10 -10.23
CA ASN A 147 0.19 -16.70 -10.88
C ASN A 147 0.47 -15.22 -10.58
N VAL A 148 1.74 -14.91 -10.36
CA VAL A 148 2.22 -13.56 -10.10
C VAL A 148 3.40 -13.20 -10.99
N LYS A 149 3.56 -11.89 -11.20
CA LYS A 149 4.75 -11.29 -11.80
C LYS A 149 5.33 -10.29 -10.79
N ARG A 150 6.65 -10.31 -10.67
CA ARG A 150 7.36 -9.40 -9.76
C ARG A 150 8.12 -8.36 -10.56
N PHE A 151 8.00 -7.13 -10.12
CA PHE A 151 8.61 -5.98 -10.78
C PHE A 151 9.45 -5.17 -9.80
N ASN A 152 10.53 -4.60 -10.31
CA ASN A 152 11.33 -3.61 -9.60
C ASN A 152 11.11 -2.24 -10.23
N LEU A 153 10.60 -1.30 -9.45
CA LEU A 153 10.44 0.09 -9.84
C LEU A 153 11.51 0.95 -9.16
N GLU A 154 12.38 1.56 -9.95
CA GLU A 154 13.32 2.55 -9.44
C GLU A 154 12.61 3.87 -9.20
N ILE A 155 12.87 4.49 -8.07
CA ILE A 155 12.21 5.73 -7.67
C ILE A 155 13.20 6.85 -7.34
#